data_62305d26048816359bf2188194279632
#
_entry.id   62305d26048816359bf2188194279632
#
_cell.length_a   1.000
_cell.length_b   1.000
_cell.length_c   1.000
_cell.angle_alpha   90.00
_cell.angle_beta   90.00
_cell.angle_gamma   90.00
#
_symmetry.space_group_name_H-M   'P 1'
#
loop_
_entity.id
_entity.type
_entity.pdbx_description
1 polymer ?
#
loop_
_entity_poly.entity_id
_entity_poly.type
_entity_poly.pdbx_seq_one_letter_code
_entity_poly.pdbx_strand_id
1 'polypeptide(L)'
;AVKIVESLNVNTDILRDVPTNGDSSSGTGAGGEVSGNYATLNSNHINSGGSVTLSQGNLRLDNGATSTWNSCPSTIVLTSGKWLCEVTVETPATYPAFGVSNPQRVYPDSYLGQTADSWVWFAYSGAGLFTNGSYTDQTSPWDTKPSAGDVIGMALDLDGNTLKYYKNGTLLGTAFTNISGPVVFADGSNASTINLYNFGQRLFAYPVDGYKAVCTANISTPTIADGSKHFDAQLWSGDTSVSTNITGYNFAPDFVWIKNRSSTEFHI
;
A
#
# COMPACT_ATOMS: atom_id res chain seq x y z
N ALA A 1 -17.18 -0.06 26.81
CA ALA A 1 -16.93 0.08 25.37
C ALA A 1 -17.54 1.41 24.93
N VAL A 2 -16.72 2.34 24.52
CA VAL A 2 -17.17 3.62 23.94
C VAL A 2 -17.46 3.36 22.48
N LYS A 3 -18.73 3.36 22.12
CA LYS A 3 -19.16 3.31 20.73
C LYS A 3 -19.01 4.72 20.17
N ILE A 4 -17.97 4.97 19.40
CA ILE A 4 -17.84 6.23 18.66
C ILE A 4 -18.83 6.18 17.51
N VAL A 5 -19.92 6.91 17.64
CA VAL A 5 -20.93 7.01 16.59
C VAL A 5 -20.41 7.99 15.54
N GLU A 6 -20.32 7.54 14.29
CA GLU A 6 -20.01 8.35 13.13
C GLU A 6 -21.05 9.46 12.92
N SER A 7 -20.89 10.59 13.56
CA SER A 7 -21.50 11.85 13.15
C SER A 7 -20.54 13.00 13.37
N LEU A 8 -19.30 12.81 13.01
CA LEU A 8 -18.30 13.88 13.06
C LEU A 8 -18.04 14.42 11.67
N ASN A 9 -18.30 15.68 11.57
CA ASN A 9 -18.14 16.59 10.46
C ASN A 9 -16.94 16.25 9.56
N VAL A 10 -17.16 16.19 8.27
CA VAL A 10 -16.22 15.80 7.20
C VAL A 10 -14.90 16.58 7.15
N ASN A 11 -14.64 17.51 8.05
CA ASN A 11 -13.46 18.37 8.07
C ASN A 11 -12.55 18.19 9.29
N THR A 12 -12.78 17.22 10.14
CA THR A 12 -11.84 16.89 11.20
C THR A 12 -10.91 15.80 10.69
N ASP A 13 -9.63 15.93 10.99
CA ASP A 13 -8.57 14.96 10.74
C ASP A 13 -8.84 13.68 11.54
N ILE A 14 -9.84 12.93 11.10
CA ILE A 14 -10.16 11.61 11.62
C ILE A 14 -9.27 10.66 10.84
N LEU A 15 -8.27 10.09 11.52
CA LEU A 15 -7.50 8.98 11.01
C LEU A 15 -8.47 7.89 10.55
N ARG A 16 -8.67 7.76 9.26
CA ARG A 16 -9.49 6.69 8.67
C ARG A 16 -8.77 5.36 8.70
N ASP A 17 -7.48 5.38 9.00
CA ASP A 17 -6.65 4.23 9.29
C ASP A 17 -6.64 4.01 10.79
N VAL A 18 -7.57 3.19 11.27
CA VAL A 18 -7.57 2.72 12.66
C VAL A 18 -6.97 1.32 12.68
N PRO A 19 -5.78 1.11 13.27
CA PRO A 19 -5.08 -0.18 13.27
C PRO A 19 -5.87 -1.35 13.88
N THR A 20 -6.96 -1.07 14.55
CA THR A 20 -7.78 -2.04 15.28
C THR A 20 -9.25 -1.93 14.91
N ASN A 21 -9.54 -1.67 13.65
CA ASN A 21 -10.90 -1.34 13.21
C ASN A 21 -11.87 -2.53 13.23
N GLY A 22 -11.36 -3.75 13.24
CA GLY A 22 -12.17 -4.96 13.30
C GLY A 22 -11.93 -5.76 14.59
N ASP A 23 -12.84 -6.64 14.90
CA ASP A 23 -12.78 -7.61 15.99
C ASP A 23 -12.50 -9.05 15.50
N SER A 24 -12.44 -9.26 14.21
CA SER A 24 -12.19 -10.55 13.58
C SER A 24 -10.71 -10.78 13.31
N SER A 25 -10.25 -12.03 13.51
CA SER A 25 -8.92 -12.49 13.15
C SER A 25 -8.82 -12.93 11.69
N SER A 26 -9.93 -12.99 10.96
CA SER A 26 -9.98 -13.36 9.55
C SER A 26 -11.03 -12.55 8.80
N GLY A 27 -10.64 -11.92 7.69
CA GLY A 27 -11.57 -11.15 6.87
C GLY A 27 -12.41 -12.03 5.96
N THR A 28 -13.66 -11.66 5.77
CA THR A 28 -14.58 -12.28 4.79
C THR A 28 -14.41 -11.63 3.41
N GLY A 29 -13.62 -10.57 3.30
CA GLY A 29 -13.45 -9.77 2.09
C GLY A 29 -14.32 -8.52 2.02
N ALA A 30 -15.15 -8.25 3.04
CA ALA A 30 -15.98 -7.05 3.06
C ALA A 30 -15.20 -5.76 3.42
N GLY A 31 -14.05 -5.90 4.04
CA GLY A 31 -13.29 -4.77 4.59
C GLY A 31 -13.79 -4.35 5.99
N GLY A 32 -12.96 -3.63 6.73
CA GLY A 32 -13.31 -3.11 8.05
C GLY A 32 -13.49 -4.15 9.16
N GLU A 33 -13.22 -5.40 8.89
CA GLU A 33 -13.55 -6.53 9.77
C GLU A 33 -12.37 -7.00 10.60
N VAL A 34 -11.16 -6.86 10.09
CA VAL A 34 -9.97 -7.48 10.64
C VAL A 34 -9.20 -6.49 11.50
N SER A 35 -8.80 -6.92 12.69
CA SER A 35 -7.90 -6.17 13.56
C SER A 35 -6.46 -6.34 13.07
N GLY A 36 -5.83 -5.26 12.63
CA GLY A 36 -4.46 -5.29 12.10
C GLY A 36 -4.03 -3.96 11.51
N ASN A 37 -2.77 -3.86 11.11
CA ASN A 37 -2.26 -2.69 10.39
C ASN A 37 -2.62 -2.83 8.91
N TYR A 38 -3.38 -1.88 8.40
CA TYR A 38 -3.74 -1.81 7.00
C TYR A 38 -2.68 -1.09 6.17
N ALA A 39 -2.63 -1.38 4.88
CA ALA A 39 -1.80 -0.62 3.96
C ALA A 39 -2.28 0.83 3.87
N THR A 40 -1.33 1.72 3.66
CA THR A 40 -1.54 3.12 3.29
C THR A 40 -0.65 3.46 2.10
N LEU A 41 -0.79 4.64 1.54
CA LEU A 41 0.18 5.15 0.59
C LEU A 41 1.49 5.51 1.32
N ASN A 42 2.63 5.27 0.68
CA ASN A 42 3.95 5.43 1.30
C ASN A 42 4.50 6.83 1.06
N SER A 43 4.38 7.71 2.04
CA SER A 43 4.90 9.08 1.98
C SER A 43 6.42 9.19 1.80
N ASN A 44 7.15 8.13 2.15
CA ASN A 44 8.62 8.09 2.03
C ASN A 44 9.08 7.60 0.65
N HIS A 45 8.15 7.19 -0.23
CA HIS A 45 8.47 6.62 -1.53
C HIS A 45 7.65 7.27 -2.65
N ILE A 46 7.43 8.57 -2.55
CA ILE A 46 6.79 9.35 -3.60
C ILE A 46 7.86 9.82 -4.57
N ASN A 47 7.60 9.71 -5.88
CA ASN A 47 8.43 10.35 -6.88
C ASN A 47 8.42 11.88 -6.66
N SER A 48 9.60 12.47 -6.50
CA SER A 48 9.78 13.88 -6.14
C SER A 48 9.54 14.88 -7.28
N GLY A 49 9.12 14.41 -8.46
CA GLY A 49 8.87 15.29 -9.62
C GLY A 49 7.63 16.18 -9.51
N GLY A 50 6.78 15.99 -8.49
CA GLY A 50 5.53 16.69 -8.34
C GLY A 50 5.19 17.10 -6.91
N SER A 51 4.06 17.79 -6.74
CA SER A 51 3.55 18.31 -5.47
C SER A 51 2.55 17.34 -4.83
N VAL A 52 2.86 16.04 -4.76
CA VAL A 52 1.97 15.08 -4.11
C VAL A 52 1.86 15.38 -2.64
N THR A 53 0.63 15.56 -2.17
CA THR A 53 0.30 15.61 -0.74
C THR A 53 -0.54 14.41 -0.35
N LEU A 54 -0.18 13.78 0.77
CA LEU A 54 -0.97 12.73 1.39
C LEU A 54 -1.68 13.28 2.61
N SER A 55 -2.93 12.89 2.81
CA SER A 55 -3.75 13.25 3.95
C SER A 55 -4.65 12.09 4.37
N GLN A 56 -5.47 12.27 5.41
CA GLN A 56 -6.38 11.25 5.93
C GLN A 56 -5.66 9.92 6.24
N GLY A 57 -4.54 9.99 6.99
CA GLY A 57 -3.76 8.81 7.32
C GLY A 57 -3.03 8.21 6.12
N ASN A 58 -2.60 9.05 5.17
CA ASN A 58 -1.97 8.65 3.89
C ASN A 58 -2.89 7.79 2.99
N LEU A 59 -4.19 8.01 3.07
CA LEU A 59 -5.17 7.33 2.20
C LEU A 59 -5.68 8.24 1.09
N ARG A 60 -5.62 9.56 1.28
CA ARG A 60 -6.02 10.53 0.28
C ARG A 60 -4.79 11.14 -0.37
N LEU A 61 -4.66 10.90 -1.66
CA LEU A 61 -3.61 11.46 -2.51
C LEU A 61 -4.16 12.67 -3.24
N ASP A 62 -3.44 13.80 -3.16
CA ASP A 62 -3.67 15.00 -3.96
C ASP A 62 -2.41 15.27 -4.78
N ASN A 63 -2.55 15.20 -6.08
CA ASN A 63 -1.44 15.34 -7.02
C ASN A 63 -1.11 16.81 -7.36
N GLY A 64 -1.85 17.75 -6.75
CA GLY A 64 -1.70 19.18 -7.06
C GLY A 64 -1.98 19.50 -8.54
N ALA A 65 -1.72 20.74 -8.91
CA ALA A 65 -2.01 21.27 -10.25
C ALA A 65 -0.85 21.12 -11.25
N THR A 66 0.09 20.20 -11.01
CA THR A 66 1.26 20.01 -11.88
C THR A 66 0.96 19.02 -13.00
N SER A 67 1.56 19.21 -14.18
CA SER A 67 1.49 18.27 -15.30
C SER A 67 2.54 17.16 -15.22
N THR A 68 3.07 16.90 -14.02
CA THR A 68 4.08 15.87 -13.79
C THR A 68 3.44 14.53 -13.46
N TRP A 69 4.03 13.46 -13.94
CA TRP A 69 3.69 12.12 -13.52
C TRP A 69 4.20 11.86 -12.11
N ASN A 70 3.34 11.34 -11.26
CA ASN A 70 3.69 10.98 -9.91
C ASN A 70 3.45 9.49 -9.72
N SER A 71 4.31 8.86 -8.94
CA SER A 71 4.12 7.49 -8.52
C SER A 71 4.15 7.42 -7.01
N CYS A 72 3.09 6.87 -6.43
CA CYS A 72 2.97 6.69 -5.00
C CYS A 72 2.56 5.24 -4.70
N PRO A 73 3.51 4.38 -4.29
CA PRO A 73 3.22 3.00 -3.92
C PRO A 73 2.58 2.91 -2.54
N SER A 74 1.92 1.78 -2.27
CA SER A 74 1.44 1.44 -0.92
C SER A 74 2.55 0.86 -0.04
N THR A 75 2.26 0.75 1.28
CA THR A 75 3.25 0.37 2.30
C THR A 75 3.43 -1.14 2.46
N ILE A 76 2.42 -1.96 2.13
CA ILE A 76 2.47 -3.42 2.37
C ILE A 76 2.83 -4.14 1.08
N VAL A 77 3.90 -4.94 1.15
CA VAL A 77 4.38 -5.77 0.06
C VAL A 77 3.63 -7.10 0.04
N LEU A 78 3.13 -7.47 -1.14
CA LEU A 78 2.33 -8.66 -1.37
C LEU A 78 3.14 -9.65 -2.23
N THR A 79 3.20 -10.90 -1.78
CA THR A 79 3.96 -11.97 -2.46
C THR A 79 3.10 -13.16 -2.86
N SER A 80 1.90 -13.30 -2.30
CA SER A 80 0.94 -14.37 -2.57
C SER A 80 -0.45 -13.94 -2.14
N GLY A 81 -1.49 -14.71 -2.49
CA GLY A 81 -2.87 -14.48 -2.06
C GLY A 81 -3.65 -13.55 -2.99
N LYS A 82 -4.90 -13.26 -2.56
CA LYS A 82 -5.87 -12.44 -3.32
C LYS A 82 -6.25 -11.19 -2.53
N TRP A 83 -6.04 -10.04 -3.14
CA TRP A 83 -6.12 -8.75 -2.48
C TRP A 83 -6.99 -7.76 -3.23
N LEU A 84 -7.79 -7.00 -2.50
CA LEU A 84 -8.62 -5.94 -3.07
C LEU A 84 -8.13 -4.57 -2.56
N CYS A 85 -8.04 -3.63 -3.48
CA CYS A 85 -7.88 -2.22 -3.19
C CYS A 85 -8.92 -1.45 -3.97
N GLU A 86 -9.65 -0.55 -3.31
CA GLU A 86 -10.57 0.39 -3.97
C GLU A 86 -9.98 1.79 -3.99
N VAL A 87 -10.26 2.51 -5.07
CA VAL A 87 -9.90 3.92 -5.23
C VAL A 87 -11.14 4.70 -5.58
N THR A 88 -11.57 5.59 -4.70
CA THR A 88 -12.60 6.57 -5.02
C THR A 88 -11.95 7.76 -5.69
N VAL A 89 -12.36 8.06 -6.91
CA VAL A 89 -11.89 9.22 -7.65
C VAL A 89 -12.65 10.45 -7.16
N GLU A 90 -12.01 11.31 -6.35
CA GLU A 90 -12.63 12.57 -5.89
C GLU A 90 -12.52 13.67 -6.95
N THR A 91 -11.35 13.80 -7.57
CA THR A 91 -11.12 14.69 -8.72
C THR A 91 -10.42 13.88 -9.82
N PRO A 92 -11.05 13.71 -10.98
CA PRO A 92 -10.48 12.92 -12.05
C PRO A 92 -9.25 13.59 -12.66
N ALA A 93 -8.14 12.87 -12.72
CA ALA A 93 -6.92 13.28 -13.40
C ALA A 93 -7.15 13.53 -14.90
N THR A 94 -6.25 14.27 -15.54
CA THR A 94 -6.18 14.27 -17.01
C THR A 94 -5.79 12.86 -17.49
N TYR A 95 -4.85 12.25 -16.78
CA TYR A 95 -4.36 10.89 -17.06
C TYR A 95 -4.38 10.04 -15.77
N PRO A 96 -5.53 9.45 -15.41
CA PRO A 96 -5.62 8.55 -14.26
C PRO A 96 -4.82 7.28 -14.53
N ALA A 97 -4.07 6.81 -13.53
CA ALA A 97 -3.27 5.61 -13.63
C ALA A 97 -3.29 4.82 -12.33
N PHE A 98 -3.85 3.62 -12.37
CA PHE A 98 -4.02 2.72 -11.24
C PHE A 98 -3.36 1.39 -11.53
N GLY A 99 -2.58 0.86 -10.59
CA GLY A 99 -1.93 -0.41 -10.84
C GLY A 99 -1.14 -0.99 -9.68
N VAL A 100 -0.22 -1.86 -10.03
CA VAL A 100 0.73 -2.49 -9.11
C VAL A 100 2.15 -2.39 -9.67
N SER A 101 3.12 -2.38 -8.76
CA SER A 101 4.53 -2.34 -9.14
C SER A 101 5.42 -3.05 -8.12
N ASN A 102 6.64 -3.34 -8.52
CA ASN A 102 7.69 -3.77 -7.61
C ASN A 102 7.90 -2.72 -6.50
N PRO A 103 7.94 -3.14 -5.22
CA PRO A 103 8.03 -2.22 -4.08
C PRO A 103 9.34 -1.44 -4.00
N GLN A 104 10.42 -1.94 -4.61
CA GLN A 104 11.73 -1.28 -4.61
C GLN A 104 11.90 -0.30 -5.78
N ARG A 105 10.93 -0.21 -6.65
CA ARG A 105 11.00 0.67 -7.81
C ARG A 105 10.89 2.12 -7.38
N VAL A 106 11.92 2.88 -7.67
CA VAL A 106 11.93 4.34 -7.61
C VAL A 106 11.71 4.87 -9.02
N TYR A 107 10.80 5.79 -9.20
CA TYR A 107 10.46 6.39 -10.49
C TYR A 107 10.94 7.86 -10.57
N PRO A 108 12.26 8.15 -10.51
CA PRO A 108 12.73 9.54 -10.41
C PRO A 108 12.41 10.35 -11.68
N ASP A 109 12.38 9.70 -12.84
CA ASP A 109 12.17 10.34 -14.14
C ASP A 109 11.21 9.53 -15.05
N SER A 110 10.43 8.62 -14.46
CA SER A 110 9.55 7.73 -15.22
C SER A 110 8.20 7.57 -14.52
N TYR A 111 7.22 7.09 -15.24
CA TYR A 111 5.87 6.85 -14.75
C TYR A 111 5.60 5.36 -14.55
N LEU A 112 4.59 5.07 -13.74
CA LEU A 112 4.15 3.72 -13.47
C LEU A 112 3.81 3.00 -14.79
N GLY A 113 4.22 1.74 -14.95
CA GLY A 113 4.03 0.97 -16.19
C GLY A 113 5.21 1.03 -17.17
N GLN A 114 6.21 1.88 -16.94
CA GLN A 114 7.34 2.02 -17.86
C GLN A 114 8.28 0.82 -17.86
N THR A 115 8.20 -0.02 -16.85
CA THR A 115 9.08 -1.18 -16.68
C THR A 115 8.30 -2.48 -16.61
N ALA A 116 8.99 -3.59 -16.88
CA ALA A 116 8.40 -4.92 -16.92
C ALA A 116 7.82 -5.41 -15.57
N ASP A 117 8.20 -4.76 -14.47
CA ASP A 117 7.78 -5.06 -13.10
C ASP A 117 6.71 -4.09 -12.57
N SER A 118 5.98 -3.44 -13.47
CA SER A 118 4.82 -2.61 -13.17
C SER A 118 3.70 -2.80 -14.20
N TRP A 119 2.47 -2.91 -13.71
CA TRP A 119 1.27 -3.21 -14.48
C TRP A 119 0.20 -2.20 -14.14
N VAL A 120 -0.28 -1.45 -15.12
CA VAL A 120 -1.08 -0.26 -14.92
C VAL A 120 -2.21 -0.16 -15.92
N TRP A 121 -3.37 0.24 -15.44
CA TRP A 121 -4.42 0.76 -16.30
C TRP A 121 -4.31 2.29 -16.34
N PHE A 122 -3.93 2.83 -17.51
CA PHE A 122 -4.08 4.22 -17.85
C PHE A 122 -5.53 4.46 -18.29
N ALA A 123 -6.34 4.98 -17.38
CA ALA A 123 -7.77 5.06 -17.52
C ALA A 123 -8.21 6.35 -18.24
N TYR A 124 -7.80 6.53 -19.49
CA TYR A 124 -8.23 7.66 -20.33
C TYR A 124 -8.35 7.25 -21.81
N SER A 125 -9.10 8.06 -22.59
CA SER A 125 -9.35 7.76 -24.00
C SER A 125 -8.05 7.68 -24.81
N GLY A 126 -7.88 6.60 -25.58
CA GLY A 126 -6.71 6.33 -26.40
C GLY A 126 -5.50 5.75 -25.66
N ALA A 127 -5.66 5.47 -24.34
CA ALA A 127 -4.67 4.70 -23.58
C ALA A 127 -5.17 3.28 -23.31
N GLY A 128 -4.95 2.75 -22.13
CA GLY A 128 -5.39 1.40 -21.79
C GLY A 128 -4.41 0.69 -20.87
N LEU A 129 -4.19 -0.58 -21.11
CA LEU A 129 -3.27 -1.37 -20.28
C LEU A 129 -1.83 -1.07 -20.67
N PHE A 130 -0.99 -0.81 -19.68
CA PHE A 130 0.38 -0.37 -19.89
C PHE A 130 1.36 -1.14 -18.98
N THR A 131 2.38 -1.71 -19.58
CA THR A 131 3.47 -2.38 -18.88
C THR A 131 4.71 -2.42 -19.80
N ASN A 132 5.89 -2.47 -19.21
CA ASN A 132 7.15 -2.57 -19.95
C ASN A 132 7.33 -1.46 -21.03
N GLY A 133 6.86 -0.27 -20.71
CA GLY A 133 6.95 0.87 -21.63
C GLY A 133 6.02 0.82 -22.85
N SER A 134 5.08 -0.12 -22.88
CA SER A 134 4.21 -0.34 -24.04
C SER A 134 2.76 -0.55 -23.63
N TYR A 135 1.83 -0.03 -24.43
CA TYR A 135 0.42 -0.33 -24.31
C TYR A 135 0.13 -1.74 -24.83
N THR A 136 -0.60 -2.52 -24.04
CA THR A 136 -0.97 -3.90 -24.40
C THR A 136 -2.40 -4.02 -24.90
N ASP A 137 -3.30 -3.12 -24.48
CA ASP A 137 -4.67 -3.02 -24.95
C ASP A 137 -5.13 -1.57 -24.84
N GLN A 138 -5.66 -1.01 -25.91
CA GLN A 138 -6.15 0.36 -26.00
C GLN A 138 -7.62 0.40 -26.45
N THR A 139 -8.34 -0.71 -26.27
CA THR A 139 -9.73 -0.85 -26.63
C THR A 139 -10.67 -0.78 -25.43
N SER A 140 -11.96 -0.62 -25.68
CA SER A 140 -12.96 -0.70 -24.61
C SER A 140 -12.90 -2.07 -23.91
N PRO A 141 -12.96 -2.11 -22.57
CA PRO A 141 -13.29 -1.00 -21.65
C PRO A 141 -12.09 -0.18 -21.15
N TRP A 142 -10.88 -0.47 -21.62
CA TRP A 142 -9.63 0.09 -21.07
C TRP A 142 -9.39 1.53 -21.51
N ASP A 143 -9.96 1.97 -22.62
CA ASP A 143 -9.83 3.33 -23.18
C ASP A 143 -10.83 4.34 -22.54
N THR A 144 -11.27 4.09 -21.32
CA THR A 144 -12.30 4.89 -20.65
C THR A 144 -11.71 5.67 -19.46
N LYS A 145 -12.27 6.84 -19.19
CA LYS A 145 -11.85 7.71 -18.09
C LYS A 145 -12.88 7.66 -16.95
N PRO A 146 -12.44 7.47 -15.69
CA PRO A 146 -13.32 7.62 -14.54
C PRO A 146 -13.79 9.06 -14.34
N SER A 147 -14.98 9.22 -13.77
CA SER A 147 -15.57 10.48 -13.33
C SER A 147 -15.42 10.65 -11.83
N ALA A 148 -15.64 11.87 -11.34
CA ALA A 148 -15.71 12.11 -9.91
C ALA A 148 -16.82 11.27 -9.27
N GLY A 149 -16.51 10.62 -8.14
CA GLY A 149 -17.38 9.69 -7.44
C GLY A 149 -17.28 8.23 -7.90
N ASP A 150 -16.65 7.94 -9.04
CA ASP A 150 -16.42 6.55 -9.46
C ASP A 150 -15.47 5.84 -8.49
N VAL A 151 -15.78 4.58 -8.22
CA VAL A 151 -14.94 3.67 -7.42
C VAL A 151 -14.30 2.65 -8.35
N ILE A 152 -12.98 2.65 -8.37
CA ILE A 152 -12.17 1.68 -9.12
C ILE A 152 -11.69 0.59 -8.17
N GLY A 153 -12.09 -0.64 -8.42
CA GLY A 153 -11.62 -1.82 -7.72
C GLY A 153 -10.44 -2.45 -8.46
N MET A 154 -9.34 -2.68 -7.75
CA MET A 154 -8.17 -3.44 -8.22
C MET A 154 -8.15 -4.77 -7.48
N ALA A 155 -8.47 -5.86 -8.16
CA ALA A 155 -8.48 -7.22 -7.61
C ALA A 155 -7.23 -7.97 -8.09
N LEU A 156 -6.22 -8.03 -7.22
CA LEU A 156 -4.93 -8.67 -7.45
C LEU A 156 -4.95 -10.11 -6.94
N ASP A 157 -4.72 -11.06 -7.82
CA ASP A 157 -4.57 -12.49 -7.50
C ASP A 157 -3.13 -12.92 -7.85
N LEU A 158 -2.29 -13.00 -6.82
CA LEU A 158 -0.90 -13.41 -6.98
C LEU A 158 -0.73 -14.94 -7.09
N ASP A 159 -1.71 -15.71 -6.65
CA ASP A 159 -1.71 -17.16 -6.81
C ASP A 159 -2.09 -17.56 -8.25
N GLY A 160 -2.98 -16.76 -8.87
CA GLY A 160 -3.35 -16.88 -10.27
C GLY A 160 -2.59 -15.93 -11.22
N ASN A 161 -1.66 -15.12 -10.71
CA ASN A 161 -0.86 -14.15 -11.47
C ASN A 161 -1.68 -13.13 -12.26
N THR A 162 -2.86 -12.71 -11.74
CA THR A 162 -3.78 -11.82 -12.47
C THR A 162 -4.09 -10.53 -11.73
N LEU A 163 -4.36 -9.47 -12.52
CA LEU A 163 -4.93 -8.23 -12.03
C LEU A 163 -6.21 -7.92 -12.82
N LYS A 164 -7.31 -7.78 -12.10
CA LYS A 164 -8.62 -7.42 -12.64
C LYS A 164 -9.01 -6.03 -12.18
N TYR A 165 -9.75 -5.32 -13.02
CA TYR A 165 -10.33 -4.04 -12.64
C TYR A 165 -11.84 -4.08 -12.65
N TYR A 166 -12.40 -3.32 -11.73
CA TYR A 166 -13.83 -3.08 -11.58
C TYR A 166 -14.09 -1.56 -11.59
N LYS A 167 -15.22 -1.15 -12.12
CA LYS A 167 -15.73 0.21 -12.00
C LYS A 167 -17.11 0.15 -11.38
N ASN A 168 -17.30 0.76 -10.22
CA ASN A 168 -18.57 0.77 -9.48
C ASN A 168 -19.16 -0.65 -9.33
N GLY A 169 -18.30 -1.62 -8.96
CA GLY A 169 -18.68 -3.01 -8.80
C GLY A 169 -18.82 -3.83 -10.09
N THR A 170 -18.81 -3.20 -11.24
CA THR A 170 -18.87 -3.89 -12.53
C THR A 170 -17.48 -4.29 -12.99
N LEU A 171 -17.27 -5.59 -13.24
CA LEU A 171 -16.02 -6.11 -13.78
C LEU A 171 -15.76 -5.52 -15.19
N LEU A 172 -14.64 -4.86 -15.37
CA LEU A 172 -14.17 -4.42 -16.67
C LEU A 172 -13.47 -5.58 -17.41
N GLY A 173 -12.67 -6.36 -16.69
CA GLY A 173 -11.98 -7.52 -17.26
C GLY A 173 -10.73 -7.90 -16.47
N THR A 174 -10.03 -8.94 -16.96
CA THR A 174 -8.67 -9.28 -16.52
C THR A 174 -7.68 -8.50 -17.35
N ALA A 175 -7.02 -7.53 -16.71
CA ALA A 175 -6.09 -6.63 -17.39
C ALA A 175 -4.74 -7.32 -17.67
N PHE A 176 -4.24 -8.05 -16.70
CA PHE A 176 -2.95 -8.71 -16.79
C PHE A 176 -3.03 -10.13 -16.26
N THR A 177 -2.27 -11.04 -16.87
CA THR A 177 -2.20 -12.47 -16.53
C THR A 177 -0.77 -12.93 -16.23
N ASN A 178 0.16 -12.00 -16.06
CA ASN A 178 1.58 -12.25 -15.88
C ASN A 178 2.18 -11.45 -14.71
N ILE A 179 1.36 -11.14 -13.71
CA ILE A 179 1.85 -10.47 -12.50
C ILE A 179 2.79 -11.44 -11.76
N SER A 180 4.00 -10.99 -11.45
CA SER A 180 4.98 -11.81 -10.75
C SER A 180 5.82 -11.00 -9.77
N GLY A 181 6.37 -11.70 -8.78
CA GLY A 181 7.26 -11.13 -7.77
C GLY A 181 6.54 -10.38 -6.66
N PRO A 182 7.28 -9.76 -5.75
CA PRO A 182 6.72 -8.89 -4.74
C PRO A 182 6.17 -7.63 -5.39
N VAL A 183 4.92 -7.29 -5.08
CA VAL A 183 4.27 -6.09 -5.60
C VAL A 183 3.56 -5.29 -4.50
N VAL A 184 3.32 -4.03 -4.78
CA VAL A 184 2.49 -3.11 -4.01
C VAL A 184 1.46 -2.49 -4.93
N PHE A 185 0.30 -2.09 -4.40
CA PHE A 185 -0.60 -1.20 -5.14
C PHE A 185 0.04 0.17 -5.30
N ALA A 186 -0.24 0.86 -6.38
CA ALA A 186 0.35 2.16 -6.64
C ALA A 186 -0.59 3.07 -7.45
N ASP A 187 -0.53 4.37 -7.14
CA ASP A 187 -1.05 5.45 -7.98
C ASP A 187 0.06 5.95 -8.91
N GLY A 188 -0.27 6.16 -10.17
CA GLY A 188 0.65 6.71 -11.17
C GLY A 188 0.04 7.87 -11.95
N SER A 189 -1.03 8.46 -11.42
CA SER A 189 -1.82 9.49 -12.11
C SER A 189 -1.02 10.78 -12.36
N ASN A 190 -1.39 11.51 -13.42
CA ASN A 190 -0.82 12.80 -13.78
C ASN A 190 -1.86 13.90 -13.60
N ALA A 191 -1.42 15.07 -13.21
CA ALA A 191 -2.17 16.32 -13.07
C ALA A 191 -3.40 16.26 -12.15
N SER A 192 -3.60 17.31 -11.41
CA SER A 192 -4.82 17.71 -10.66
C SER A 192 -5.75 16.60 -10.20
N THR A 193 -5.23 15.43 -9.84
CA THR A 193 -6.05 14.31 -9.38
C THR A 193 -6.15 14.28 -7.87
N ILE A 194 -7.31 13.89 -7.39
CA ILE A 194 -7.50 13.55 -5.99
C ILE A 194 -8.15 12.16 -5.92
N ASN A 195 -7.42 11.24 -5.31
CA ASN A 195 -7.82 9.84 -5.16
C ASN A 195 -7.86 9.46 -3.68
N LEU A 196 -8.93 8.79 -3.25
CA LEU A 196 -9.08 8.26 -1.91
C LEU A 196 -9.01 6.73 -1.93
N TYR A 197 -7.99 6.18 -1.29
CA TYR A 197 -7.70 4.76 -1.25
C TYR A 197 -8.41 4.05 -0.08
N ASN A 198 -8.87 2.84 -0.34
CA ASN A 198 -9.38 1.91 0.65
C ASN A 198 -8.68 0.56 0.43
N PHE A 199 -7.79 0.20 1.35
CA PHE A 199 -7.11 -1.09 1.36
C PHE A 199 -7.87 -2.14 2.20
N GLY A 200 -9.08 -1.79 2.65
CA GLY A 200 -9.94 -2.62 3.48
C GLY A 200 -9.99 -2.19 4.94
N GLN A 201 -9.37 -1.06 5.32
CA GLN A 201 -9.56 -0.48 6.66
C GLN A 201 -10.97 0.03 6.91
N ARG A 202 -11.76 0.17 5.86
CA ARG A 202 -13.21 0.44 5.85
C ARG A 202 -13.90 -0.65 5.05
N LEU A 203 -15.21 -0.78 5.21
CA LEU A 203 -16.00 -1.62 4.30
C LEU A 203 -15.70 -1.24 2.86
N PHE A 204 -15.48 -2.24 2.02
CA PHE A 204 -15.42 -2.02 0.58
C PHE A 204 -16.81 -1.61 0.07
N ALA A 205 -16.84 -0.67 -0.84
CA ALA A 205 -18.06 -0.27 -1.51
C ALA A 205 -18.60 -1.40 -2.41
N TYR A 206 -17.66 -2.15 -2.99
CA TYR A 206 -17.93 -3.25 -3.91
C TYR A 206 -16.97 -4.43 -3.63
N PRO A 207 -17.22 -5.21 -2.57
CA PRO A 207 -16.37 -6.35 -2.23
C PRO A 207 -16.36 -7.38 -3.36
N VAL A 208 -15.23 -8.05 -3.54
CA VAL A 208 -15.06 -9.10 -4.55
C VAL A 208 -14.79 -10.42 -3.84
N ASP A 209 -15.62 -11.42 -4.13
CA ASP A 209 -15.53 -12.74 -3.49
C ASP A 209 -14.14 -13.36 -3.58
N GLY A 210 -13.64 -13.83 -2.45
CA GLY A 210 -12.34 -14.46 -2.33
C GLY A 210 -11.14 -13.52 -2.23
N TYR A 211 -11.34 -12.20 -2.36
CA TYR A 211 -10.30 -11.20 -2.16
C TYR A 211 -10.39 -10.60 -0.75
N LYS A 212 -9.26 -10.21 -0.20
CA LYS A 212 -9.12 -9.73 1.17
C LYS A 212 -8.58 -8.31 1.24
N ALA A 213 -8.80 -7.68 2.38
CA ALA A 213 -8.18 -6.44 2.77
C ALA A 213 -6.65 -6.58 2.88
N VAL A 214 -5.92 -5.56 2.46
CA VAL A 214 -4.46 -5.50 2.56
C VAL A 214 -4.07 -5.07 3.96
N CYS A 215 -3.98 -6.04 4.87
CA CYS A 215 -3.57 -5.79 6.25
C CYS A 215 -2.68 -6.91 6.78
N THR A 216 -1.95 -6.62 7.86
CA THR A 216 -0.99 -7.56 8.45
C THR A 216 -1.62 -8.85 8.95
N ALA A 217 -2.88 -8.82 9.39
CA ALA A 217 -3.59 -10.00 9.85
C ALA A 217 -3.99 -10.98 8.73
N ASN A 218 -4.06 -10.49 7.48
CA ASN A 218 -4.39 -11.30 6.31
C ASN A 218 -3.15 -11.84 5.56
N ILE A 219 -1.97 -11.33 5.89
CA ILE A 219 -0.70 -11.81 5.32
C ILE A 219 -0.33 -13.13 6.00
N SER A 220 0.32 -14.02 5.25
CA SER A 220 0.85 -15.26 5.83
C SER A 220 1.76 -14.97 7.01
N THR A 221 1.62 -15.77 8.07
CA THR A 221 2.45 -15.64 9.27
C THR A 221 3.93 -15.68 8.89
N PRO A 222 4.76 -14.73 9.34
CA PRO A 222 6.18 -14.76 9.05
C PRO A 222 6.84 -16.01 9.65
N THR A 223 7.91 -16.48 9.03
CA THR A 223 8.66 -17.66 9.48
C THR A 223 9.14 -17.51 10.93
N ILE A 224 9.46 -16.28 11.33
CA ILE A 224 9.75 -15.95 12.75
C ILE A 224 8.46 -15.38 13.35
N ALA A 225 7.71 -16.25 14.02
CA ALA A 225 6.44 -15.88 14.65
C ALA A 225 6.61 -14.95 15.87
N ASP A 226 7.75 -15.04 16.54
CA ASP A 226 8.08 -14.22 17.72
C ASP A 226 9.52 -13.68 17.60
N GLY A 227 9.62 -12.46 17.11
CA GLY A 227 10.91 -11.79 16.93
C GLY A 227 11.69 -11.57 18.22
N SER A 228 11.02 -11.50 19.38
CA SER A 228 11.67 -11.31 20.68
C SER A 228 12.55 -12.48 21.10
N LYS A 229 12.38 -13.64 20.46
CA LYS A 229 13.22 -14.84 20.64
C LYS A 229 14.47 -14.84 19.74
N HIS A 230 14.64 -13.83 18.90
CA HIS A 230 15.71 -13.78 17.90
C HIS A 230 16.43 -12.45 17.84
N PHE A 231 15.84 -11.38 18.38
CA PHE A 231 16.42 -10.05 18.41
C PHE A 231 15.97 -9.31 19.68
N ASP A 232 16.90 -8.65 20.33
CA ASP A 232 16.63 -7.74 21.45
C ASP A 232 17.63 -6.58 21.46
N ALA A 233 17.25 -5.46 22.04
CA ALA A 233 18.08 -4.28 22.22
C ALA A 233 18.01 -3.81 23.66
N GLN A 234 19.10 -4.00 24.41
CA GLN A 234 19.20 -3.65 25.82
C GLN A 234 20.00 -2.35 26.02
N LEU A 235 19.55 -1.56 26.97
CA LEU A 235 20.30 -0.40 27.47
C LEU A 235 20.89 -0.73 28.84
N TRP A 236 22.19 -0.45 28.97
CA TRP A 236 22.85 -0.60 30.24
C TRP A 236 23.78 0.59 30.51
N SER A 237 24.11 0.80 31.78
CA SER A 237 25.16 1.73 32.20
C SER A 237 26.44 0.96 32.40
N GLY A 238 27.49 1.33 31.66
CA GLY A 238 28.83 0.81 31.94
C GLY A 238 29.34 1.30 33.29
N ASP A 239 30.09 0.45 33.96
CA ASP A 239 30.83 0.77 35.15
C ASP A 239 32.32 0.49 34.94
N THR A 240 33.13 0.66 35.95
CA THR A 240 34.58 0.42 35.90
C THR A 240 34.97 -1.04 36.16
N SER A 241 34.00 -1.95 36.24
CA SER A 241 34.27 -3.37 36.44
C SER A 241 34.85 -4.03 35.22
N VAL A 242 35.67 -5.08 35.43
CA VAL A 242 36.32 -5.82 34.34
C VAL A 242 35.34 -6.70 33.57
N SER A 243 34.15 -6.91 34.07
CA SER A 243 33.07 -7.64 33.37
C SER A 243 31.71 -7.22 33.86
N THR A 244 30.77 -7.00 32.92
CA THR A 244 29.37 -6.70 33.25
C THR A 244 28.49 -7.76 32.59
N ASN A 245 27.68 -8.46 33.39
CA ASN A 245 26.70 -9.38 32.85
C ASN A 245 25.43 -8.63 32.46
N ILE A 246 25.10 -8.64 31.17
CA ILE A 246 23.84 -8.12 30.66
C ILE A 246 22.89 -9.31 30.55
N THR A 247 21.78 -9.22 31.26
CA THR A 247 20.75 -10.30 31.35
C THR A 247 19.41 -9.80 30.84
N GLY A 248 18.45 -10.70 30.74
CA GLY A 248 17.09 -10.35 30.30
C GLY A 248 16.77 -10.74 28.85
N TYR A 249 17.69 -11.41 28.18
CA TYR A 249 17.44 -11.96 26.85
C TYR A 249 16.62 -13.25 26.95
N ASN A 250 15.69 -13.46 26.00
CA ASN A 250 14.92 -14.69 25.88
C ASN A 250 15.58 -15.72 24.95
N PHE A 251 16.81 -15.48 24.53
CA PHE A 251 17.60 -16.33 23.64
C PHE A 251 19.10 -16.15 23.91
N ALA A 252 19.92 -17.08 23.44
CA ALA A 252 21.38 -16.94 23.43
C ALA A 252 21.78 -16.18 22.14
N PRO A 253 22.39 -14.98 22.25
CA PRO A 253 22.75 -14.22 21.07
C PRO A 253 23.97 -14.83 20.37
N ASP A 254 23.86 -15.05 19.03
CA ASP A 254 24.96 -15.42 18.15
C ASP A 254 25.70 -14.18 17.60
N PHE A 255 25.05 -13.03 17.60
CA PHE A 255 25.60 -11.76 17.18
C PHE A 255 25.32 -10.69 18.22
N VAL A 256 26.32 -9.93 18.59
CA VAL A 256 26.22 -8.81 19.55
C VAL A 256 26.80 -7.56 18.92
N TRP A 257 26.03 -6.48 18.92
CA TRP A 257 26.50 -5.16 18.49
C TRP A 257 26.36 -4.17 19.65
N ILE A 258 27.48 -3.59 20.04
CA ILE A 258 27.56 -2.67 21.18
C ILE A 258 27.86 -1.27 20.66
N LYS A 259 27.11 -0.28 21.14
CA LYS A 259 27.31 1.13 20.82
C LYS A 259 27.30 2.00 22.05
N ASN A 260 28.30 2.86 22.21
CA ASN A 260 28.27 3.95 23.18
C ASN A 260 27.32 5.05 22.68
N ARG A 261 26.39 5.50 23.52
CA ARG A 261 25.41 6.55 23.19
C ARG A 261 25.89 7.96 23.58
N SER A 262 26.92 8.06 24.41
CA SER A 262 27.41 9.31 25.01
C SER A 262 28.64 9.88 24.30
N SER A 263 29.27 9.12 23.40
CA SER A 263 30.43 9.54 22.64
C SER A 263 30.37 9.07 21.21
N THR A 264 31.24 9.64 20.36
CA THR A 264 31.39 9.24 18.94
C THR A 264 32.29 8.02 18.77
N GLU A 265 32.75 7.42 19.87
CA GLU A 265 33.70 6.31 19.84
C GLU A 265 33.03 4.97 19.52
N PHE A 266 33.84 4.13 18.97
CA PHE A 266 33.69 2.77 18.43
C PHE A 266 32.41 1.98 18.74
N HIS A 267 31.95 1.36 17.68
CA HIS A 267 31.00 0.24 17.70
C HIS A 267 31.80 -1.07 17.71
N ILE A 268 31.43 -2.01 18.56
CA ILE A 268 32.00 -3.37 18.63
C ILE A 268 30.90 -4.36 18.29
#